data_1bdca85ed72e910e439e6e1f02ba6856
#
_entry.id   1bdca85ed72e910e439e6e1f02ba6856
#
_cell.length_a   1.000
_cell.length_b   1.000
_cell.length_c   1.000
_cell.angle_alpha   90.00
_cell.angle_beta   90.00
_cell.angle_gamma   90.00
#
_symmetry.space_group_name_H-M   'P 1'
#
loop_
_entity.id
_entity.type
_entity.pdbx_description
1 polymer ?
#
loop_
_entity_poly.entity_id
_entity_poly.type
_entity_poly.pdbx_seq_one_letter_code
_entity_poly.pdbx_strand_id
1 'polypeptide(L)'
;MKTRRSVPSWVPTLFFVMGNLLIIGASAQLIRLGYIPLPGLIAAFFWGETWVFWGITDLLGWPWRLKRSVREAPWRKEYQRRIGPIQIVTGGLIMPASLLELMPAFLLSLLVSVAGGLAAYNIRCQYPGSW
;
A
#
# COMPACT_ATOMS: atom_id res chain seq x y z
N MET A 1 4.75 25.75 -22.66
CA MET A 1 4.43 24.49 -21.97
C MET A 1 5.14 24.47 -20.63
N LYS A 2 4.41 24.48 -19.54
CA LYS A 2 5.00 24.23 -18.23
C LYS A 2 5.41 22.76 -18.17
N THR A 3 6.69 22.47 -18.26
CA THR A 3 7.23 21.16 -17.92
C THR A 3 6.87 20.87 -16.46
N ARG A 4 5.87 20.01 -16.23
CA ARG A 4 5.66 19.46 -14.90
C ARG A 4 6.96 18.79 -14.49
N ARG A 5 7.69 19.38 -13.55
CA ARG A 5 8.83 18.72 -12.93
C ARG A 5 8.30 17.39 -12.37
N SER A 6 8.71 16.32 -13.01
CA SER A 6 8.40 14.98 -12.49
C SER A 6 9.06 14.85 -11.12
N VAL A 7 8.27 14.48 -10.12
CA VAL A 7 8.83 14.20 -8.79
C VAL A 7 9.86 13.08 -8.94
N PRO A 8 11.11 13.25 -8.44
CA PRO A 8 12.11 12.20 -8.50
C PRO A 8 11.59 10.89 -7.89
N SER A 9 11.94 9.76 -8.47
CA SER A 9 11.48 8.45 -8.03
C SER A 9 11.88 8.08 -6.59
N TRP A 10 12.91 8.70 -6.06
CA TRP A 10 13.37 8.47 -4.68
C TRP A 10 12.49 9.17 -3.62
N VAL A 11 11.76 10.22 -3.99
CA VAL A 11 10.92 10.98 -3.03
C VAL A 11 9.81 10.13 -2.44
N PRO A 12 8.96 9.41 -3.21
CA PRO A 12 7.97 8.51 -2.64
C PRO A 12 8.59 7.42 -1.77
N THR A 13 9.75 6.88 -2.19
CA THR A 13 10.47 5.87 -1.42
C THR A 13 10.96 6.43 -0.09
N LEU A 14 11.50 7.65 -0.09
CA LEU A 14 11.94 8.32 1.13
C LEU A 14 10.78 8.55 2.09
N PHE A 15 9.65 9.06 1.62
CA PHE A 15 8.45 9.25 2.45
C PHE A 15 7.94 7.93 3.01
N PHE A 16 7.95 6.86 2.22
CA PHE A 16 7.57 5.54 2.68
C PHE A 16 8.48 5.04 3.80
N VAL A 17 9.79 5.13 3.62
CA VAL A 17 10.77 4.72 4.64
C VAL A 17 10.63 5.56 5.90
N MET A 18 10.51 6.88 5.78
CA MET A 18 10.34 7.78 6.93
C MET A 18 9.02 7.51 7.66
N GLY A 19 7.93 7.32 6.93
CA GLY A 19 6.64 6.95 7.50
C GLY A 19 6.71 5.64 8.29
N ASN A 20 7.35 4.61 7.72
CA ASN A 20 7.56 3.33 8.40
C ASN A 20 8.41 3.48 9.66
N LEU A 21 9.49 4.27 9.62
CA LEU A 21 10.33 4.51 10.78
C LEU A 21 9.56 5.24 11.90
N LEU A 22 8.74 6.23 11.57
CA LEU A 22 7.87 6.91 12.53
C LEU A 22 6.85 5.96 13.15
N ILE A 23 6.24 5.10 12.35
CA ILE A 23 5.29 4.09 12.82
C ILE A 23 5.98 3.06 13.70
N ILE A 24 7.18 2.60 13.34
CA ILE A 24 7.99 1.71 14.18
C ILE A 24 8.28 2.37 15.53
N GLY A 25 8.70 3.62 15.53
CA GLY A 25 8.99 4.36 16.75
C GLY A 25 7.76 4.54 17.64
N ALA A 26 6.64 4.98 17.06
CA ALA A 26 5.38 5.12 17.78
C ALA A 26 4.87 3.78 18.32
N SER A 27 4.97 2.73 17.50
CA SER A 27 4.57 1.37 17.88
C SER A 27 5.40 0.81 19.02
N ALA A 28 6.71 1.02 18.98
CA ALA A 28 7.61 0.61 20.07
C ALA A 28 7.23 1.28 21.39
N GLN A 29 6.82 2.55 21.36
CA GLN A 29 6.33 3.24 22.55
C GLN A 29 5.00 2.66 23.05
N LEU A 30 4.06 2.39 22.16
CA LEU A 30 2.78 1.78 22.52
C LEU A 30 2.93 0.38 23.11
N ILE A 31 3.87 -0.40 22.59
CA ILE A 31 4.20 -1.72 23.13
C ILE A 31 4.85 -1.60 24.51
N ARG A 32 5.80 -0.68 24.65
CA ARG A 32 6.47 -0.41 25.93
C ARG A 32 5.47 0.00 27.02
N LEU A 33 4.42 0.72 26.62
CA LEU A 33 3.34 1.15 27.54
C LEU A 33 2.26 0.08 27.75
N GLY A 34 2.33 -1.06 27.07
CA GLY A 34 1.42 -2.19 27.21
C GLY A 34 0.08 -2.07 26.50
N TYR A 35 -0.05 -1.12 25.55
CA TYR A 35 -1.33 -0.89 24.84
C TYR A 35 -1.58 -1.84 23.68
N ILE A 36 -0.55 -2.33 23.01
CA ILE A 36 -0.69 -3.13 21.78
C ILE A 36 0.22 -4.36 21.83
N PRO A 37 -0.27 -5.56 21.47
CA PRO A 37 0.58 -6.73 21.30
C PRO A 37 1.49 -6.62 20.07
N LEU A 38 2.80 -6.78 20.29
CA LEU A 38 3.85 -6.64 19.27
C LEU A 38 3.64 -7.49 18.00
N PRO A 39 3.28 -8.80 18.10
CA PRO A 39 3.20 -9.63 16.90
C PRO A 39 2.13 -9.19 15.92
N GLY A 40 0.94 -8.82 16.39
CA GLY A 40 -0.16 -8.37 15.54
C GLY A 40 0.16 -7.05 14.83
N LEU A 41 0.83 -6.15 15.52
CA LEU A 41 1.24 -4.88 14.95
C LEU A 41 2.19 -5.07 13.76
N ILE A 42 3.21 -5.88 13.93
CA ILE A 42 4.20 -6.15 12.87
C ILE A 42 3.56 -6.90 11.71
N ALA A 43 2.79 -7.94 11.99
CA ALA A 43 2.23 -8.81 10.95
C ALA A 43 1.14 -8.14 10.11
N ALA A 44 0.33 -7.26 10.71
CA ALA A 44 -0.82 -6.67 10.04
C ALA A 44 -0.66 -5.18 9.74
N PHE A 45 -0.16 -4.40 10.67
CA PHE A 45 -0.12 -2.95 10.53
C PHE A 45 0.80 -2.50 9.40
N PHE A 46 2.03 -3.00 9.34
CA PHE A 46 2.99 -2.66 8.28
C PHE A 46 2.52 -3.12 6.91
N TRP A 47 1.92 -4.29 6.85
CA TRP A 47 1.40 -4.81 5.60
C TRP A 47 0.23 -3.97 5.08
N GLY A 48 -0.71 -3.63 5.97
CA GLY A 48 -1.83 -2.76 5.63
C GLY A 48 -1.39 -1.35 5.22
N GLU A 49 -0.43 -0.77 5.94
CA GLU A 49 0.16 0.53 5.59
C GLU A 49 0.79 0.52 4.19
N THR A 50 1.49 -0.56 3.85
CA THR A 50 2.09 -0.71 2.52
C THR A 50 1.03 -0.66 1.43
N TRP A 51 -0.08 -1.35 1.59
CA TRP A 51 -1.20 -1.30 0.67
C TRP A 51 -1.80 0.10 0.54
N VAL A 52 -2.04 0.77 1.65
CA VAL A 52 -2.58 2.14 1.67
C VAL A 52 -1.63 3.11 0.96
N PHE A 53 -0.34 3.01 1.25
CA PHE A 53 0.66 3.87 0.63
C PHE A 53 0.71 3.67 -0.89
N TRP A 54 0.68 2.44 -1.36
CA TRP A 54 0.63 2.14 -2.79
C TRP A 54 -0.62 2.73 -3.44
N GLY A 55 -1.77 2.61 -2.79
CA GLY A 55 -3.02 3.18 -3.28
C GLY A 55 -2.97 4.70 -3.37
N ILE A 56 -2.42 5.36 -2.36
CA ILE A 56 -2.26 6.83 -2.35
C ILE A 56 -1.34 7.28 -3.48
N THR A 57 -0.19 6.62 -3.67
CA THR A 57 0.74 6.97 -4.75
C THR A 57 0.14 6.75 -6.13
N ASP A 58 -0.68 5.73 -6.30
CA ASP A 58 -1.39 5.50 -7.56
C ASP A 58 -2.46 6.59 -7.81
N LEU A 59 -3.22 6.99 -6.80
CA LEU A 59 -4.17 8.10 -6.92
C LEU A 59 -3.50 9.44 -7.23
N LEU A 60 -2.31 9.68 -6.70
CA LEU A 60 -1.51 10.87 -7.00
C LEU A 60 -0.86 10.80 -8.39
N GLY A 61 -0.94 9.65 -9.05
CA GLY A 61 -0.36 9.46 -10.37
C GLY A 61 1.16 9.30 -10.38
N TRP A 62 1.76 8.92 -9.26
CA TRP A 62 3.20 8.73 -9.16
C TRP A 62 3.62 7.40 -9.81
N PRO A 63 4.53 7.41 -10.81
CA PRO A 63 4.86 6.23 -11.59
C PRO A 63 6.00 5.38 -11.01
N TRP A 64 6.43 5.62 -9.81
CA TRP A 64 7.66 5.04 -9.23
C TRP A 64 7.68 3.51 -9.15
N ARG A 65 6.52 2.87 -8.99
CA ARG A 65 6.38 1.40 -8.94
C ARG A 65 6.06 0.75 -10.28
N LEU A 66 5.70 1.55 -11.27
CA LEU A 66 5.18 1.03 -12.52
C LEU A 66 6.31 0.55 -13.43
N LYS A 67 6.10 -0.57 -14.11
CA LYS A 67 6.96 -1.00 -15.20
C LYS A 67 7.00 0.07 -16.29
N ARG A 68 8.10 0.12 -17.03
CA ARG A 68 8.27 1.08 -18.12
C ARG A 68 7.11 1.07 -19.12
N SER A 69 6.67 -0.12 -19.52
CA SER A 69 5.54 -0.30 -20.43
C SER A 69 4.25 0.36 -19.92
N VAL A 70 4.00 0.29 -18.63
CA VAL A 70 2.81 0.90 -18.00
C VAL A 70 2.99 2.40 -17.84
N ARG A 71 4.20 2.85 -17.50
CA ARG A 71 4.49 4.29 -17.35
C ARG A 71 4.27 5.08 -18.62
N GLU A 72 4.59 4.49 -19.76
CA GLU A 72 4.49 5.12 -21.08
C GLU A 72 3.11 4.89 -21.74
N ALA A 73 2.26 4.06 -21.14
CA ALA A 73 0.96 3.72 -21.70
C ALA A 73 -0.05 4.90 -21.60
N PRO A 74 -0.87 5.12 -22.64
CA PRO A 74 -1.88 6.20 -22.61
C PRO A 74 -2.96 6.00 -21.56
N TRP A 75 -3.23 4.77 -21.18
CA TRP A 75 -4.24 4.39 -20.18
C TRP A 75 -3.71 4.39 -18.73
N ARG A 76 -2.46 4.78 -18.50
CA ARG A 76 -1.82 4.74 -17.17
C ARG A 76 -2.64 5.45 -16.08
N LYS A 77 -3.11 6.66 -16.36
CA LYS A 77 -3.86 7.47 -15.39
C LYS A 77 -5.18 6.81 -14.98
N GLU A 78 -5.87 6.24 -15.95
CA GLU A 78 -7.11 5.52 -15.71
C GLU A 78 -6.86 4.27 -14.86
N TYR A 79 -5.84 3.50 -15.21
CA TYR A 79 -5.42 2.33 -14.47
C TYR A 79 -5.10 2.67 -13.00
N GLN A 80 -4.28 3.69 -12.76
CA GLN A 80 -3.92 4.11 -11.41
C GLN A 80 -5.15 4.60 -10.62
N ARG A 81 -6.05 5.30 -11.26
CA ARG A 81 -7.29 5.77 -10.62
C ARG A 81 -8.22 4.62 -10.22
N ARG A 82 -8.20 3.53 -10.95
CA ARG A 82 -9.01 2.34 -10.63
C ARG A 82 -8.36 1.46 -9.57
N ILE A 83 -7.06 1.26 -9.64
CA ILE A 83 -6.35 0.36 -8.72
C ILE A 83 -6.09 1.01 -7.35
N GLY A 84 -5.90 2.31 -7.30
CA GLY A 84 -5.60 3.05 -6.08
C GLY A 84 -6.61 2.82 -4.95
N PRO A 85 -7.92 3.04 -5.18
CA PRO A 85 -8.94 2.83 -4.16
C PRO A 85 -8.99 1.39 -3.62
N ILE A 86 -8.79 0.39 -4.48
CA ILE A 86 -8.76 -1.02 -4.08
C ILE A 86 -7.61 -1.26 -3.10
N GLN A 87 -6.44 -0.72 -3.38
CA GLN A 87 -5.27 -0.83 -2.50
C GLN A 87 -5.49 -0.12 -1.17
N ILE A 88 -6.09 1.06 -1.17
CA ILE A 88 -6.40 1.80 0.06
C ILE A 88 -7.42 1.04 0.92
N VAL A 89 -8.49 0.54 0.33
CA VAL A 89 -9.52 -0.23 1.05
C VAL A 89 -8.91 -1.53 1.60
N THR A 90 -8.12 -2.23 0.81
CA THR A 90 -7.44 -3.46 1.25
C THR A 90 -6.54 -3.20 2.46
N GLY A 91 -5.70 -2.19 2.38
CA GLY A 91 -4.83 -1.79 3.49
C GLY A 91 -5.61 -1.32 4.71
N GLY A 92 -6.64 -0.53 4.50
CA GLY A 92 -7.51 -0.03 5.56
C GLY A 92 -8.28 -1.12 6.29
N LEU A 93 -8.58 -2.24 5.64
CA LEU A 93 -9.18 -3.43 6.26
C LEU A 93 -8.15 -4.30 6.98
N ILE A 94 -6.90 -4.31 6.51
CA ILE A 94 -5.81 -5.08 7.15
C ILE A 94 -5.33 -4.40 8.42
N MET A 95 -5.20 -3.08 8.44
CA MET A 95 -4.63 -2.34 9.58
C MET A 95 -5.32 -2.63 10.92
N PRO A 96 -6.66 -2.66 11.03
CA PRO A 96 -7.34 -3.01 12.28
C PRO A 96 -7.05 -4.41 12.79
N ALA A 97 -6.65 -5.34 11.92
CA ALA A 97 -6.26 -6.68 12.33
C ALA A 97 -5.05 -6.69 13.27
N SER A 98 -4.26 -5.61 13.30
CA SER A 98 -3.14 -5.46 14.24
C SER A 98 -3.55 -5.48 15.71
N LEU A 99 -4.82 -5.20 16.01
CA LEU A 99 -5.38 -5.25 17.36
C LEU A 99 -5.72 -6.68 17.83
N LEU A 100 -5.71 -7.63 16.91
CA LEU A 100 -5.97 -9.04 17.20
C LEU A 100 -4.69 -9.77 17.64
N GLU A 101 -4.85 -10.96 18.19
CA GLU A 101 -3.74 -11.87 18.44
C GLU A 101 -3.07 -12.28 17.12
N LEU A 102 -1.84 -12.79 17.21
CA LEU A 102 -0.99 -13.08 16.04
C LEU A 102 -1.68 -13.96 14.98
N MET A 103 -2.27 -15.08 15.38
CA MET A 103 -2.87 -16.00 14.41
C MET A 103 -4.12 -15.43 13.73
N PRO A 104 -5.12 -14.86 14.44
CA PRO A 104 -6.25 -14.19 13.81
C PRO A 104 -5.81 -12.99 12.94
N ALA A 105 -4.84 -12.20 13.39
CA ALA A 105 -4.30 -11.07 12.63
C ALA A 105 -3.69 -11.54 11.31
N PHE A 106 -2.89 -12.58 11.35
CA PHE A 106 -2.26 -13.17 10.17
C PHE A 106 -3.29 -13.72 9.18
N LEU A 107 -4.25 -14.53 9.67
CA LEU A 107 -5.28 -15.12 8.82
C LEU A 107 -6.16 -14.05 8.16
N LEU A 108 -6.59 -13.05 8.92
CA LEU A 108 -7.42 -11.96 8.39
C LEU A 108 -6.64 -11.13 7.37
N SER A 109 -5.38 -10.81 7.66
CA SER A 109 -4.51 -10.09 6.72
C SER A 109 -4.29 -10.87 5.44
N LEU A 110 -4.10 -12.19 5.53
CA LEU A 110 -3.96 -13.06 4.37
C LEU A 110 -5.22 -13.08 3.51
N LEU A 111 -6.39 -13.28 4.12
CA LEU A 111 -7.67 -13.30 3.42
C LEU A 111 -7.96 -11.97 2.71
N VAL A 112 -7.79 -10.86 3.40
CA VAL A 112 -8.02 -9.53 2.82
C VAL A 112 -7.00 -9.24 1.72
N SER A 113 -5.74 -9.65 1.88
CA SER A 113 -4.70 -9.49 0.84
C SER A 113 -5.03 -10.30 -0.40
N VAL A 114 -5.52 -11.52 -0.26
CA VAL A 114 -5.94 -12.36 -1.40
C VAL A 114 -7.12 -11.71 -2.11
N ALA A 115 -8.13 -11.25 -1.39
CA ALA A 115 -9.30 -10.59 -1.97
C ALA A 115 -8.90 -9.29 -2.70
N GLY A 116 -8.08 -8.45 -2.09
CA GLY A 116 -7.56 -7.23 -2.71
C GLY A 116 -6.66 -7.52 -3.92
N GLY A 117 -5.83 -8.55 -3.82
CA GLY A 117 -4.98 -9.00 -4.93
C GLY A 117 -5.79 -9.51 -6.12
N LEU A 118 -6.87 -10.26 -5.88
CA LEU A 118 -7.78 -10.72 -6.95
C LEU A 118 -8.52 -9.56 -7.59
N ALA A 119 -9.00 -8.58 -6.82
CA ALA A 119 -9.63 -7.39 -7.35
C ALA A 119 -8.65 -6.55 -8.20
N ALA A 120 -7.42 -6.37 -7.73
CA ALA A 120 -6.37 -5.70 -8.49
C ALA A 120 -6.00 -6.46 -9.76
N TYR A 121 -5.94 -7.77 -9.69
CA TYR A 121 -5.71 -8.64 -10.85
C TYR A 121 -6.78 -8.47 -11.92
N ASN A 122 -8.06 -8.46 -11.53
CA ASN A 122 -9.15 -8.23 -12.47
C ASN A 122 -9.02 -6.90 -13.22
N ILE A 123 -8.58 -5.84 -12.54
CA ILE A 123 -8.31 -4.55 -13.19
C ILE A 123 -7.12 -4.67 -14.13
N ARG A 124 -6.04 -5.32 -13.71
CA ARG A 124 -4.86 -5.52 -14.56
C ARG A 124 -5.17 -6.27 -15.86
N CYS A 125 -6.07 -7.25 -15.81
CA CYS A 125 -6.48 -7.99 -17.00
C CYS A 125 -7.19 -7.13 -18.05
N GLN A 126 -7.77 -6.00 -17.64
CA GLN A 126 -8.42 -5.05 -18.58
C GLN A 126 -7.40 -4.17 -19.32
N TYR A 127 -6.15 -4.13 -18.88
CA TYR A 127 -5.11 -3.28 -19.47
C TYR A 127 -3.96 -4.14 -19.99
N PRO A 128 -3.82 -4.29 -21.32
CA PRO A 128 -2.76 -5.10 -21.93
C PRO A 128 -1.37 -4.54 -21.57
N GLY A 129 -0.45 -5.43 -21.19
CA GLY A 129 0.94 -5.05 -20.87
C GLY A 129 1.17 -4.55 -19.44
N SER A 130 0.18 -4.63 -18.56
CA SER A 130 0.30 -4.27 -17.15
C SER A 130 1.06 -5.30 -16.28
N TRP A 131 1.44 -6.42 -16.87
CA TRP A 131 2.15 -7.54 -16.24
C TRP A 131 3.65 -7.33 -16.14
#